data_e2504bafa1f1e527e3a82eb1ca551177
#
_entry.id   e2504bafa1f1e527e3a82eb1ca551177
#
_cell.length_a   1.000
_cell.length_b   1.000
_cell.length_c   1.000
_cell.angle_alpha   90.00
_cell.angle_beta   90.00
_cell.angle_gamma   90.00
#
_symmetry.space_group_name_H-M   'P 1'
#
loop_
_entity.id
_entity.type
_entity.pdbx_description
1 polymer ?
#
loop_
_entity_poly.entity_id
_entity_poly.type
_entity_poly.pdbx_seq_one_letter_code
_entity_poly.pdbx_strand_id
1 'polypeptide(L)'
;FLGNHDHDLSFDVTYNQDTLNNIVNNSALVTGTEGNPIVASTNAYITYDEDTKSGKIVKATVGNQINLEQLNTLINQSISQIAVRLDLSDHNEAYQQPTANLDDDKLQEMLATYNNYLLNWVSWDMGEDTVETMTPEDIKDWLSTNDAGEVVLDQDAMEEWVEAFCLKYRTVGKERNFTTHSGNVIQISGGDYGWRIDYDKAVEQAYNAITEETDSSLINAYIDNPSDKNQKALTTTLKPEYSNEGYKKDYKNFENDWDTQNYSEIDLTEQRVYVYKNGELAYSCICVSGLPTADNSRITRTGVWYIKEKKPEKVLVGEDYETPVKYWIRIMWTGTGYHALDRSDWGRWTPDLYKTRGSHGCLNLQESDAAQLYQLISIGDPVFIHY
;
A
#
# COMPACT_ATOMS: atom_id res chain seq x y z
N PHE A 1 54.16 79.41 -17.29
CA PHE A 1 53.59 78.27 -16.53
C PHE A 1 52.31 77.86 -17.22
N LEU A 2 52.36 76.81 -18.00
CA LEU A 2 51.18 76.16 -18.55
C LEU A 2 50.78 75.07 -17.51
N GLY A 3 49.78 75.38 -16.70
CA GLY A 3 49.20 74.39 -15.82
C GLY A 3 48.46 73.33 -16.63
N ASN A 4 48.74 72.06 -16.43
CA ASN A 4 47.87 70.97 -16.87
C ASN A 4 46.52 71.14 -16.16
N HIS A 5 45.52 71.50 -16.90
CA HIS A 5 44.15 71.45 -16.41
C HIS A 5 43.57 70.13 -16.94
N ASP A 6 43.48 69.11 -16.01
CA ASP A 6 42.68 67.92 -16.28
C ASP A 6 41.22 68.36 -16.19
N HIS A 7 40.55 68.35 -17.33
CA HIS A 7 39.09 68.51 -17.39
C HIS A 7 38.43 67.14 -17.45
N ASP A 8 37.80 66.79 -16.38
CA ASP A 8 36.88 65.68 -16.38
C ASP A 8 35.63 66.03 -17.20
N LEU A 9 35.52 65.42 -18.36
CA LEU A 9 34.32 65.53 -19.20
C LEU A 9 33.31 64.45 -18.75
N SER A 10 32.25 64.86 -18.07
CA SER A 10 31.10 64.03 -17.87
C SER A 10 30.19 64.11 -19.10
N PHE A 11 29.86 62.96 -19.68
CA PHE A 11 28.91 62.87 -20.78
C PHE A 11 27.57 62.40 -20.18
N ASP A 12 26.47 63.13 -20.43
CA ASP A 12 25.13 62.74 -20.11
C ASP A 12 24.50 62.08 -21.33
N VAL A 13 24.33 60.76 -21.30
CA VAL A 13 23.76 60.00 -22.41
C VAL A 13 22.28 59.82 -22.21
N THR A 14 21.45 60.34 -23.09
CA THR A 14 20.02 60.17 -23.07
C THR A 14 19.57 59.25 -24.20
N TYR A 15 18.69 58.30 -23.91
CA TYR A 15 18.10 57.37 -24.87
C TYR A 15 16.66 57.03 -24.52
N ASN A 16 15.90 56.48 -25.49
CA ASN A 16 14.53 56.06 -25.26
C ASN A 16 14.52 54.63 -24.67
N GLN A 17 14.17 54.53 -23.39
CA GLN A 17 14.17 53.28 -22.67
C GLN A 17 13.17 52.25 -23.24
N ASP A 18 11.98 52.69 -23.69
CA ASP A 18 10.96 51.79 -24.25
C ASP A 18 11.44 51.18 -25.56
N THR A 19 12.12 51.98 -26.39
CA THR A 19 12.70 51.48 -27.63
C THR A 19 13.82 50.47 -27.34
N LEU A 20 14.68 50.75 -26.36
CA LEU A 20 15.74 49.81 -25.94
C LEU A 20 15.14 48.50 -25.42
N ASN A 21 14.19 48.56 -24.52
CA ASN A 21 13.51 47.40 -23.98
C ASN A 21 12.87 46.54 -25.10
N ASN A 22 12.24 47.20 -26.10
CA ASN A 22 11.63 46.49 -27.21
C ASN A 22 12.68 45.77 -28.09
N ILE A 23 13.82 46.40 -28.33
CA ILE A 23 14.93 45.78 -29.06
C ILE A 23 15.49 44.58 -28.31
N VAL A 24 15.73 44.73 -27.02
CA VAL A 24 16.26 43.66 -26.15
C VAL A 24 15.31 42.48 -26.09
N ASN A 25 14.03 42.74 -25.79
CA ASN A 25 13.01 41.67 -25.62
C ASN A 25 12.75 40.86 -26.91
N ASN A 26 12.93 41.50 -28.09
CA ASN A 26 12.78 40.84 -29.39
C ASN A 26 14.10 40.31 -29.97
N SER A 27 15.20 40.46 -29.27
CA SER A 27 16.49 39.95 -29.72
C SER A 27 16.58 38.42 -29.67
N ALA A 28 17.37 37.82 -30.54
CA ALA A 28 17.68 36.40 -30.53
C ALA A 28 18.31 35.92 -29.20
N LEU A 29 18.92 36.83 -28.45
CA LEU A 29 19.47 36.57 -27.13
C LEU A 29 18.38 36.18 -26.11
N VAL A 30 17.21 36.82 -26.21
CA VAL A 30 16.06 36.59 -25.28
C VAL A 30 15.10 35.55 -25.84
N THR A 31 14.85 35.57 -27.16
CA THR A 31 13.86 34.68 -27.78
C THR A 31 14.42 33.34 -28.25
N GLY A 32 15.74 33.22 -28.33
CA GLY A 32 16.42 32.08 -28.96
C GLY A 32 16.30 32.05 -30.47
N THR A 33 16.93 31.08 -31.08
CA THR A 33 16.83 30.75 -32.51
C THR A 33 16.77 29.24 -32.67
N GLU A 34 16.43 28.74 -33.87
CA GLU A 34 16.42 27.30 -34.16
C GLU A 34 17.82 26.67 -33.94
N GLY A 35 18.91 27.38 -34.25
CA GLY A 35 20.28 26.88 -34.01
C GLY A 35 20.81 27.11 -32.59
N ASN A 36 20.12 27.94 -31.77
CA ASN A 36 20.50 28.25 -30.39
C ASN A 36 19.23 28.47 -29.57
N PRO A 37 18.51 27.39 -29.18
CA PRO A 37 17.29 27.50 -28.38
C PRO A 37 17.61 27.99 -26.96
N ILE A 38 16.63 28.59 -26.30
CA ILE A 38 16.74 28.93 -24.88
C ILE A 38 16.73 27.65 -24.04
N VAL A 39 17.73 27.54 -23.18
CA VAL A 39 17.90 26.47 -22.19
C VAL A 39 17.81 27.10 -20.81
N ALA A 40 16.86 26.63 -20.01
CA ALA A 40 16.72 27.08 -18.63
C ALA A 40 17.86 26.53 -17.74
N SER A 41 18.18 27.27 -16.68
CA SER A 41 19.06 26.76 -15.64
C SER A 41 18.37 25.66 -14.84
N THR A 42 19.13 24.67 -14.36
CA THR A 42 18.64 23.58 -13.54
C THR A 42 19.34 23.56 -12.20
N ASN A 43 18.58 23.25 -11.14
CA ASN A 43 19.12 23.01 -9.81
C ASN A 43 19.89 21.69 -9.77
N ALA A 44 20.78 21.53 -8.79
CA ALA A 44 21.36 20.23 -8.51
C ALA A 44 20.29 19.31 -7.88
N TYR A 45 20.36 18.02 -8.20
CA TYR A 45 19.44 17.00 -7.68
C TYR A 45 20.12 15.64 -7.60
N ILE A 46 19.49 14.69 -6.92
CA ILE A 46 19.91 13.30 -6.90
C ILE A 46 18.99 12.51 -7.82
N THR A 47 19.56 11.58 -8.58
CA THR A 47 18.82 10.62 -9.42
C THR A 47 19.41 9.23 -9.28
N TYR A 48 18.66 8.22 -9.69
CA TYR A 48 19.14 6.85 -9.76
C TYR A 48 20.15 6.68 -10.91
N ASP A 49 21.20 5.92 -10.66
CA ASP A 49 22.20 5.53 -11.66
C ASP A 49 22.11 4.03 -11.91
N GLU A 50 21.76 3.66 -13.15
CA GLU A 50 21.55 2.26 -13.56
C GLU A 50 22.84 1.42 -13.53
N ASP A 51 24.00 2.06 -13.67
CA ASP A 51 25.30 1.34 -13.69
C ASP A 51 25.74 0.97 -12.27
N THR A 52 25.57 1.90 -11.33
CA THR A 52 25.99 1.69 -9.92
C THR A 52 24.87 1.17 -9.03
N LYS A 53 23.61 1.16 -9.53
CA LYS A 53 22.40 0.78 -8.76
C LYS A 53 22.25 1.59 -7.48
N SER A 54 22.63 2.88 -7.52
CA SER A 54 22.62 3.80 -6.39
C SER A 54 22.27 5.20 -6.81
N GLY A 55 22.11 6.13 -5.86
CA GLY A 55 21.94 7.55 -6.15
C GLY A 55 23.18 8.18 -6.76
N LYS A 56 22.96 9.20 -7.62
CA LYS A 56 23.99 9.99 -8.28
C LYS A 56 23.66 11.47 -8.22
N ILE A 57 24.64 12.31 -7.87
CA ILE A 57 24.52 13.75 -7.91
C ILE A 57 24.56 14.24 -9.35
N VAL A 58 23.52 14.96 -9.76
CA VAL A 58 23.51 15.78 -10.96
C VAL A 58 23.73 17.23 -10.53
N LYS A 59 24.85 17.82 -10.93
CA LYS A 59 25.19 19.20 -10.56
C LYS A 59 24.29 20.22 -11.24
N ALA A 60 24.08 21.34 -10.56
CA ALA A 60 23.38 22.49 -11.14
C ALA A 60 24.07 22.98 -12.42
N THR A 61 23.27 23.41 -13.37
CA THR A 61 23.79 24.01 -14.62
C THR A 61 23.16 25.37 -14.85
N VAL A 62 23.96 26.31 -15.31
CA VAL A 62 23.48 27.60 -15.79
C VAL A 62 23.18 27.47 -17.28
N GLY A 63 21.93 27.73 -17.66
CA GLY A 63 21.49 27.76 -19.05
C GLY A 63 21.84 29.09 -19.74
N ASN A 64 21.22 29.32 -20.89
CA ASN A 64 21.37 30.56 -21.62
C ASN A 64 20.16 31.49 -21.51
N GLN A 65 19.22 31.20 -20.62
CA GLN A 65 18.05 32.06 -20.39
C GLN A 65 18.48 33.36 -19.72
N ILE A 66 18.10 34.48 -20.31
CA ILE A 66 18.52 35.82 -19.84
C ILE A 66 17.71 36.23 -18.58
N ASN A 67 18.42 36.81 -17.63
CA ASN A 67 17.82 37.62 -16.56
C ASN A 67 17.69 39.06 -17.11
N LEU A 68 16.48 39.42 -17.55
CA LEU A 68 16.20 40.70 -18.17
C LEU A 68 16.51 41.89 -17.27
N GLU A 69 16.32 41.78 -15.98
CA GLU A 69 16.64 42.87 -15.04
C GLU A 69 18.16 43.15 -14.98
N GLN A 70 18.93 42.07 -14.82
CA GLN A 70 20.39 42.18 -14.78
C GLN A 70 20.95 42.63 -16.16
N LEU A 71 20.44 42.06 -17.24
CA LEU A 71 20.84 42.48 -18.59
C LEU A 71 20.59 43.97 -18.82
N ASN A 72 19.39 44.48 -18.46
CA ASN A 72 19.08 45.89 -18.58
C ASN A 72 20.00 46.76 -17.73
N THR A 73 20.37 46.33 -16.52
CA THR A 73 21.33 47.01 -15.66
C THR A 73 22.71 47.11 -16.35
N LEU A 74 23.21 46.02 -16.90
CA LEU A 74 24.50 45.96 -17.61
C LEU A 74 24.50 46.82 -18.86
N ILE A 75 23.42 46.79 -19.63
CA ILE A 75 23.26 47.63 -20.82
C ILE A 75 23.28 49.11 -20.42
N ASN A 76 22.53 49.53 -19.41
CA ASN A 76 22.50 50.92 -18.94
C ASN A 76 23.87 51.39 -18.47
N GLN A 77 24.60 50.55 -17.71
CA GLN A 77 25.97 50.82 -17.28
C GLN A 77 26.92 50.99 -18.48
N SER A 78 26.84 50.08 -19.47
CA SER A 78 27.67 50.13 -20.68
C SER A 78 27.40 51.38 -21.50
N ILE A 79 26.14 51.81 -21.62
CA ILE A 79 25.77 53.05 -22.30
C ILE A 79 26.34 54.27 -21.58
N SER A 80 26.24 54.34 -20.25
CA SER A 80 26.76 55.44 -19.44
C SER A 80 28.30 55.57 -19.50
N GLN A 81 28.97 54.46 -19.70
CA GLN A 81 30.42 54.37 -19.86
C GLN A 81 30.87 54.55 -21.33
N ILE A 82 29.95 54.79 -22.26
CA ILE A 82 30.21 54.89 -23.71
C ILE A 82 30.92 53.62 -24.22
N ALA A 83 30.60 52.46 -23.66
CA ALA A 83 31.21 51.22 -24.09
C ALA A 83 30.70 50.83 -25.50
N VAL A 84 31.63 50.43 -26.35
CA VAL A 84 31.33 50.05 -27.75
C VAL A 84 30.73 48.64 -27.84
N ARG A 85 30.97 47.83 -26.80
CA ARG A 85 30.56 46.42 -26.73
C ARG A 85 30.31 46.01 -25.27
N LEU A 86 29.27 45.24 -25.05
CA LEU A 86 29.05 44.49 -23.81
C LEU A 86 29.26 43.00 -24.13
N ASP A 87 30.20 42.36 -23.48
CA ASP A 87 30.45 40.93 -23.61
C ASP A 87 29.83 40.18 -22.43
N LEU A 88 28.78 39.39 -22.68
CA LEU A 88 28.06 38.69 -21.62
C LEU A 88 28.78 37.45 -21.11
N SER A 89 29.88 37.02 -21.77
CA SER A 89 30.69 35.92 -21.27
C SER A 89 31.38 36.23 -19.93
N ASP A 90 31.57 37.50 -19.64
CA ASP A 90 32.15 37.99 -18.37
C ASP A 90 31.10 38.33 -17.31
N HIS A 91 29.81 38.12 -17.63
CA HIS A 91 28.67 38.54 -16.82
C HIS A 91 27.70 37.40 -16.58
N ASN A 92 28.07 36.46 -15.70
CA ASN A 92 27.21 35.32 -15.32
C ASN A 92 25.85 35.74 -14.73
N GLU A 93 25.79 36.92 -14.09
CA GLU A 93 24.56 37.50 -13.53
C GLU A 93 23.55 37.91 -14.62
N ALA A 94 23.98 38.06 -15.89
CA ALA A 94 23.09 38.31 -17.03
C ALA A 94 22.19 37.10 -17.36
N TYR A 95 22.53 35.95 -16.86
CA TYR A 95 21.75 34.72 -17.06
C TYR A 95 20.96 34.34 -15.80
N GLN A 96 19.81 33.68 -15.99
CA GLN A 96 19.07 33.15 -14.88
C GLN A 96 19.91 32.08 -14.17
N GLN A 97 20.10 32.24 -12.87
CA GLN A 97 20.85 31.29 -12.07
C GLN A 97 19.92 30.17 -11.58
N PRO A 98 20.43 29.00 -11.23
CA PRO A 98 19.70 28.01 -10.46
C PRO A 98 19.06 28.64 -9.20
N THR A 99 17.81 28.25 -8.91
CA THR A 99 17.05 28.85 -7.78
C THR A 99 17.47 28.31 -6.43
N ALA A 100 17.96 27.05 -6.38
CA ALA A 100 18.52 26.43 -5.19
C ALA A 100 20.05 26.47 -5.23
N ASN A 101 20.64 27.03 -4.18
CA ASN A 101 22.10 27.09 -4.01
C ASN A 101 22.52 26.05 -2.96
N LEU A 102 22.53 24.77 -3.36
CA LEU A 102 22.96 23.67 -2.53
C LEU A 102 24.48 23.51 -2.63
N ASP A 103 25.18 23.59 -1.52
CA ASP A 103 26.63 23.33 -1.48
C ASP A 103 26.96 21.82 -1.58
N ASP A 104 28.23 21.51 -1.74
CA ASP A 104 28.68 20.13 -1.92
C ASP A 104 28.36 19.27 -0.67
N ASP A 105 28.42 19.84 0.55
CA ASP A 105 28.14 19.11 1.79
C ASP A 105 26.66 18.73 1.86
N LYS A 106 25.76 19.65 1.51
CA LYS A 106 24.33 19.37 1.45
C LYS A 106 23.97 18.34 0.38
N LEU A 107 24.63 18.39 -0.78
CA LEU A 107 24.44 17.39 -1.84
C LEU A 107 24.91 16.00 -1.40
N GLN A 108 25.98 15.89 -0.60
CA GLN A 108 26.43 14.62 -0.05
C GLN A 108 25.44 14.09 1.01
N GLU A 109 24.89 14.95 1.87
CA GLU A 109 23.83 14.56 2.81
C GLU A 109 22.59 14.03 2.09
N MET A 110 22.15 14.74 1.03
CA MET A 110 21.03 14.27 0.19
C MET A 110 21.32 12.93 -0.47
N LEU A 111 22.53 12.74 -1.00
CA LEU A 111 22.94 11.46 -1.61
C LEU A 111 22.92 10.33 -0.59
N ALA A 112 23.43 10.58 0.62
CA ALA A 112 23.41 9.60 1.70
C ALA A 112 21.98 9.20 2.07
N THR A 113 21.08 10.18 2.24
CA THR A 113 19.64 9.93 2.53
C THR A 113 18.95 9.21 1.38
N TYR A 114 19.23 9.61 0.14
CA TYR A 114 18.67 8.95 -1.05
C TYR A 114 19.06 7.47 -1.11
N ASN A 115 20.37 7.17 -0.91
CA ASN A 115 20.87 5.80 -0.89
C ASN A 115 20.34 4.99 0.31
N ASN A 116 20.14 5.63 1.46
CA ASN A 116 19.51 5.01 2.61
C ASN A 116 18.09 4.53 2.27
N TYR A 117 17.24 5.42 1.73
CA TYR A 117 15.88 5.05 1.35
C TYR A 117 15.85 4.02 0.22
N LEU A 118 16.66 4.23 -0.83
CA LEU A 118 16.72 3.35 -1.99
C LEU A 118 17.11 1.91 -1.64
N LEU A 119 18.10 1.75 -0.75
CA LEU A 119 18.73 0.47 -0.47
C LEU A 119 18.20 -0.23 0.79
N ASN A 120 17.21 0.35 1.47
CA ASN A 120 16.47 -0.32 2.52
C ASN A 120 15.45 -1.29 1.92
N TRP A 121 15.86 -2.53 1.73
CA TRP A 121 15.00 -3.61 1.25
C TRP A 121 13.98 -3.97 2.32
N VAL A 122 12.71 -4.12 1.93
CA VAL A 122 11.63 -4.51 2.83
C VAL A 122 11.06 -5.85 2.40
N SER A 123 11.13 -6.84 3.28
CA SER A 123 10.63 -8.20 2.99
C SER A 123 9.57 -8.60 4.00
N TRP A 124 8.43 -9.12 3.51
CA TRP A 124 7.42 -9.74 4.36
C TRP A 124 7.55 -11.26 4.27
N ASP A 125 7.85 -11.87 5.43
CA ASP A 125 7.83 -13.33 5.59
C ASP A 125 6.37 -13.80 5.76
N MET A 126 5.83 -14.37 4.69
CA MET A 126 4.46 -14.90 4.66
C MET A 126 4.34 -16.29 5.29
N GLY A 127 5.45 -16.89 5.68
CA GLY A 127 5.54 -18.26 6.16
C GLY A 127 5.93 -19.26 5.07
N GLU A 128 6.55 -20.38 5.49
CA GLU A 128 6.94 -21.53 4.68
C GLU A 128 7.64 -21.17 3.35
N ASP A 129 8.74 -20.44 3.48
CA ASP A 129 9.61 -20.01 2.37
C ASP A 129 8.95 -19.05 1.35
N THR A 130 7.76 -18.50 1.69
CA THR A 130 7.11 -17.48 0.88
C THR A 130 7.46 -16.09 1.40
N VAL A 131 8.14 -15.31 0.58
CA VAL A 131 8.55 -13.94 0.91
C VAL A 131 8.09 -12.99 -0.19
N GLU A 132 7.53 -11.86 0.18
CA GLU A 132 7.31 -10.73 -0.73
C GLU A 132 8.29 -9.63 -0.39
N THR A 133 8.97 -9.09 -1.39
CA THR A 133 10.05 -8.13 -1.17
C THR A 133 9.83 -6.89 -2.04
N MET A 134 9.84 -5.75 -1.39
CA MET A 134 9.98 -4.43 -1.99
C MET A 134 11.47 -4.17 -2.20
N THR A 135 11.85 -3.87 -3.42
CA THR A 135 13.24 -3.82 -3.87
C THR A 135 13.66 -2.40 -4.26
N PRO A 136 14.95 -2.10 -4.40
CA PRO A 136 15.40 -0.82 -4.98
C PRO A 136 14.81 -0.51 -6.36
N GLU A 137 14.50 -1.53 -7.17
CA GLU A 137 13.85 -1.33 -8.48
C GLU A 137 12.42 -0.81 -8.34
N ASP A 138 11.73 -1.13 -7.23
CA ASP A 138 10.41 -0.58 -6.92
C ASP A 138 10.55 0.85 -6.36
N ILE A 139 11.51 1.06 -5.45
CA ILE A 139 11.67 2.30 -4.68
C ILE A 139 12.25 3.44 -5.53
N LYS A 140 13.13 3.16 -6.51
CA LYS A 140 13.86 4.16 -7.29
C LYS A 140 12.96 5.21 -7.95
N ASP A 141 11.79 4.78 -8.43
CA ASP A 141 10.84 5.64 -9.14
C ASP A 141 9.96 6.46 -8.18
N TRP A 142 10.01 6.19 -6.88
CA TRP A 142 9.30 6.92 -5.82
C TRP A 142 10.14 7.98 -5.15
N LEU A 143 11.46 8.02 -5.43
CA LEU A 143 12.37 8.96 -4.82
C LEU A 143 12.61 10.18 -5.71
N SER A 144 12.53 11.34 -5.12
CA SER A 144 12.87 12.61 -5.73
C SER A 144 13.60 13.51 -4.74
N THR A 145 14.07 14.67 -5.21
CA THR A 145 14.69 15.68 -4.34
C THR A 145 14.06 17.05 -4.62
N ASN A 146 13.89 17.85 -3.57
CA ASN A 146 13.35 19.19 -3.69
C ASN A 146 14.44 20.29 -3.60
N ASP A 147 14.05 21.52 -3.88
CA ASP A 147 14.95 22.71 -3.84
C ASP A 147 15.42 23.07 -2.43
N ALA A 148 14.80 22.54 -1.38
CA ALA A 148 15.25 22.69 0.01
C ALA A 148 16.40 21.73 0.37
N GLY A 149 16.75 20.82 -0.54
CA GLY A 149 17.78 19.82 -0.31
C GLY A 149 17.29 18.64 0.54
N GLU A 150 16.04 18.24 0.34
CA GLU A 150 15.43 17.10 1.02
C GLU A 150 15.12 15.99 0.01
N VAL A 151 15.28 14.75 0.43
CA VAL A 151 14.81 13.57 -0.30
C VAL A 151 13.33 13.38 0.02
N VAL A 152 12.52 13.24 -1.03
CA VAL A 152 11.07 13.08 -0.94
C VAL A 152 10.71 11.68 -1.43
N LEU A 153 10.01 10.93 -0.59
CA LEU A 153 9.38 9.66 -0.94
C LEU A 153 7.95 9.91 -1.41
N ASP A 154 7.62 9.48 -2.62
CA ASP A 154 6.25 9.45 -3.12
C ASP A 154 5.46 8.37 -2.37
N GLN A 155 4.71 8.82 -1.36
CA GLN A 155 3.92 7.92 -0.51
C GLN A 155 2.76 7.29 -1.28
N ASP A 156 2.13 8.01 -2.21
CA ASP A 156 1.01 7.50 -2.99
C ASP A 156 1.45 6.30 -3.85
N ALA A 157 2.61 6.42 -4.51
CA ALA A 157 3.18 5.32 -5.30
C ALA A 157 3.60 4.11 -4.44
N MET A 158 4.17 4.35 -3.26
CA MET A 158 4.46 3.29 -2.29
C MET A 158 3.17 2.60 -1.82
N GLU A 159 2.12 3.36 -1.52
CA GLU A 159 0.83 2.84 -1.08
C GLU A 159 0.14 2.00 -2.17
N GLU A 160 0.25 2.38 -3.45
CA GLU A 160 -0.24 1.58 -4.58
C GLU A 160 0.47 0.20 -4.64
N TRP A 161 1.78 0.17 -4.43
CA TRP A 161 2.53 -1.09 -4.37
C TRP A 161 2.07 -1.95 -3.18
N VAL A 162 1.89 -1.35 -2.00
CA VAL A 162 1.41 -2.04 -0.79
C VAL A 162 -0.02 -2.56 -0.99
N GLU A 163 -0.90 -1.82 -1.67
CA GLU A 163 -2.24 -2.29 -1.99
C GLU A 163 -2.18 -3.53 -2.90
N ALA A 164 -1.35 -3.49 -3.94
CA ALA A 164 -1.16 -4.63 -4.82
C ALA A 164 -0.61 -5.86 -4.07
N PHE A 165 0.34 -5.67 -3.15
CA PHE A 165 0.83 -6.69 -2.25
C PHE A 165 -0.29 -7.29 -1.39
N CYS A 166 -1.08 -6.45 -0.71
CA CYS A 166 -2.19 -6.89 0.13
C CYS A 166 -3.24 -7.68 -0.67
N LEU A 167 -3.55 -7.24 -1.89
CA LEU A 167 -4.50 -7.90 -2.79
C LEU A 167 -3.97 -9.24 -3.32
N LYS A 168 -2.69 -9.31 -3.66
CA LYS A 168 -2.02 -10.54 -4.13
C LYS A 168 -2.17 -11.69 -3.15
N TYR A 169 -2.08 -11.40 -1.85
CA TYR A 169 -2.14 -12.39 -0.79
C TYR A 169 -3.50 -12.51 -0.10
N ARG A 170 -4.49 -11.78 -0.59
CA ARG A 170 -5.85 -11.86 -0.06
C ARG A 170 -6.53 -13.14 -0.49
N THR A 171 -7.02 -13.92 0.49
CA THR A 171 -7.81 -15.14 0.24
C THR A 171 -9.23 -15.06 0.80
N VAL A 172 -9.57 -14.01 1.56
CA VAL A 172 -10.94 -13.79 2.05
C VAL A 172 -11.91 -13.69 0.87
N GLY A 173 -12.92 -14.55 0.88
CA GLY A 173 -13.99 -14.58 -0.13
C GLY A 173 -13.60 -15.21 -1.46
N LYS A 174 -12.34 -15.67 -1.65
CA LYS A 174 -11.94 -16.37 -2.87
C LYS A 174 -12.70 -17.68 -3.05
N GLU A 175 -12.80 -18.11 -4.29
CA GLU A 175 -13.34 -19.42 -4.63
C GLU A 175 -12.37 -20.54 -4.20
N ARG A 176 -12.93 -21.58 -3.58
CA ARG A 176 -12.21 -22.79 -3.13
C ARG A 176 -12.88 -24.03 -3.64
N ASN A 177 -12.09 -25.01 -4.05
CA ASN A 177 -12.58 -26.36 -4.29
C ASN A 177 -12.76 -27.05 -2.93
N PHE A 178 -13.98 -27.46 -2.65
CA PHE A 178 -14.34 -28.14 -1.40
C PHE A 178 -14.93 -29.51 -1.71
N THR A 179 -14.40 -30.56 -1.09
CA THR A 179 -14.96 -31.90 -1.17
C THR A 179 -15.97 -32.05 -0.03
N THR A 180 -17.23 -32.17 -0.39
CA THR A 180 -18.34 -32.31 0.54
C THR A 180 -18.31 -33.66 1.25
N HIS A 181 -19.10 -33.82 2.34
CA HIS A 181 -19.29 -35.10 3.04
C HIS A 181 -19.71 -36.22 2.07
N SER A 182 -20.52 -35.93 1.09
CA SER A 182 -20.96 -36.89 0.06
C SER A 182 -19.88 -37.28 -0.95
N GLY A 183 -18.71 -36.66 -0.90
CA GLY A 183 -17.58 -36.90 -1.82
C GLY A 183 -17.62 -36.07 -3.11
N ASN A 184 -18.61 -35.19 -3.29
CA ASN A 184 -18.68 -34.30 -4.42
C ASN A 184 -17.72 -33.14 -4.26
N VAL A 185 -17.03 -32.74 -5.33
CA VAL A 185 -16.22 -31.52 -5.34
C VAL A 185 -17.10 -30.37 -5.84
N ILE A 186 -17.24 -29.35 -5.01
CA ILE A 186 -17.97 -28.12 -5.34
C ILE A 186 -17.04 -26.91 -5.28
N GLN A 187 -17.39 -25.85 -6.03
CA GLN A 187 -16.75 -24.54 -5.89
C GLN A 187 -17.59 -23.70 -4.95
N ILE A 188 -16.93 -23.17 -3.91
CA ILE A 188 -17.55 -22.34 -2.89
C ILE A 188 -16.79 -21.04 -2.73
N SER A 189 -17.49 -19.92 -2.80
CA SER A 189 -16.93 -18.57 -2.66
C SER A 189 -17.72 -17.73 -1.67
N GLY A 190 -17.17 -16.57 -1.31
CA GLY A 190 -17.77 -15.68 -0.33
C GLY A 190 -17.45 -16.09 1.11
N GLY A 191 -18.09 -15.42 2.06
CA GLY A 191 -17.74 -15.54 3.48
C GLY A 191 -16.56 -14.63 3.87
N ASP A 192 -16.08 -14.82 5.09
CA ASP A 192 -15.00 -13.98 5.66
C ASP A 192 -13.81 -14.80 6.18
N TYR A 193 -13.74 -16.08 5.86
CA TYR A 193 -12.58 -16.91 6.11
C TYR A 193 -11.48 -16.65 5.10
N GLY A 194 -10.24 -16.59 5.54
CA GLY A 194 -9.07 -16.42 4.67
C GLY A 194 -8.14 -15.33 5.18
N TRP A 195 -7.05 -15.11 4.46
CA TRP A 195 -6.07 -14.08 4.75
C TRP A 195 -6.53 -12.74 4.22
N ARG A 196 -6.39 -11.72 5.05
CA ARG A 196 -6.54 -10.33 4.68
C ARG A 196 -5.52 -9.51 5.46
N ILE A 197 -4.43 -9.17 4.80
CA ILE A 197 -3.40 -8.30 5.37
C ILE A 197 -4.04 -6.96 5.75
N ASP A 198 -3.63 -6.41 6.88
CA ASP A 198 -4.03 -5.09 7.33
C ASP A 198 -3.27 -4.05 6.50
N TYR A 199 -3.99 -3.36 5.62
CA TYR A 199 -3.41 -2.39 4.70
C TYR A 199 -2.71 -1.25 5.42
N ASP A 200 -3.37 -0.64 6.41
CA ASP A 200 -2.82 0.51 7.14
C ASP A 200 -1.53 0.13 7.88
N LYS A 201 -1.49 -1.09 8.44
CA LYS A 201 -0.29 -1.62 9.08
C LYS A 201 0.82 -1.95 8.08
N ALA A 202 0.48 -2.49 6.92
CA ALA A 202 1.48 -2.76 5.88
C ALA A 202 2.10 -1.48 5.33
N VAL A 203 1.31 -0.40 5.15
CA VAL A 203 1.80 0.93 4.78
C VAL A 203 2.73 1.49 5.86
N GLU A 204 2.32 1.44 7.13
CA GLU A 204 3.16 1.88 8.26
C GLU A 204 4.49 1.11 8.31
N GLN A 205 4.44 -0.21 8.13
CA GLN A 205 5.63 -1.08 8.09
C GLN A 205 6.56 -0.72 6.92
N ALA A 206 6.03 -0.53 5.71
CA ALA A 206 6.80 -0.15 4.53
C ALA A 206 7.49 1.20 4.72
N TYR A 207 6.72 2.22 5.10
CA TYR A 207 7.24 3.58 5.31
C TYR A 207 8.36 3.61 6.35
N ASN A 208 8.12 3.00 7.51
CA ASN A 208 9.11 2.96 8.59
C ASN A 208 10.39 2.24 8.17
N ALA A 209 10.26 1.10 7.46
CA ALA A 209 11.43 0.33 7.03
C ALA A 209 12.23 1.05 5.93
N ILE A 210 11.58 1.72 4.97
CA ILE A 210 12.26 2.51 3.94
C ILE A 210 13.02 3.69 4.55
N THR A 211 12.40 4.38 5.52
CA THR A 211 12.94 5.63 6.09
C THR A 211 13.81 5.41 7.33
N GLU A 212 13.95 4.16 7.81
CA GLU A 212 14.84 3.83 8.93
C GLU A 212 16.29 4.18 8.59
N GLU A 213 16.99 4.79 9.55
CA GLU A 213 18.41 5.12 9.37
C GLU A 213 19.26 3.85 9.46
N THR A 214 19.92 3.52 8.35
CA THR A 214 20.82 2.36 8.24
C THR A 214 22.28 2.80 8.29
N ASP A 215 23.14 1.98 8.91
CA ASP A 215 24.58 2.24 8.97
C ASP A 215 25.16 2.44 7.56
N SER A 216 25.67 3.64 7.32
CA SER A 216 26.27 4.01 6.03
C SER A 216 27.39 3.06 5.56
N SER A 217 28.06 2.37 6.49
CA SER A 217 29.07 1.36 6.13
C SER A 217 28.45 0.14 5.43
N LEU A 218 27.22 -0.25 5.76
CA LEU A 218 26.50 -1.33 5.10
C LEU A 218 26.05 -0.91 3.69
N ILE A 219 25.55 0.33 3.58
CA ILE A 219 25.13 0.94 2.30
C ILE A 219 26.34 0.99 1.35
N ASN A 220 27.45 1.54 1.81
CA ASN A 220 28.68 1.62 1.00
C ASN A 220 29.23 0.24 0.63
N ALA A 221 29.19 -0.73 1.55
CA ALA A 221 29.61 -2.09 1.27
C ALA A 221 28.77 -2.75 0.16
N TYR A 222 27.47 -2.45 0.08
CA TYR A 222 26.61 -2.92 -1.00
C TYR A 222 26.91 -2.21 -2.32
N ILE A 223 27.08 -0.89 -2.31
CA ILE A 223 27.39 -0.09 -3.52
C ILE A 223 28.74 -0.56 -4.11
N ASP A 224 29.75 -0.76 -3.27
CA ASP A 224 31.09 -1.22 -3.70
C ASP A 224 31.09 -2.67 -4.22
N ASN A 225 30.24 -3.53 -3.67
CA ASN A 225 30.16 -4.94 -4.02
C ASN A 225 28.74 -5.49 -3.79
N PRO A 226 27.83 -5.33 -4.76
CA PRO A 226 26.49 -5.92 -4.71
C PRO A 226 26.57 -7.45 -4.62
N SER A 227 26.11 -8.00 -3.48
CA SER A 227 26.11 -9.43 -3.21
C SER A 227 24.95 -9.78 -2.29
N ASP A 228 24.51 -11.05 -2.32
CA ASP A 228 23.43 -11.55 -1.46
C ASP A 228 23.70 -11.29 0.03
N LYS A 229 24.97 -11.37 0.45
CA LYS A 229 25.36 -11.10 1.82
C LYS A 229 25.13 -9.63 2.20
N ASN A 230 25.54 -8.71 1.34
CA ASN A 230 25.42 -7.27 1.59
C ASN A 230 23.95 -6.83 1.45
N GLN A 231 23.22 -7.37 0.47
CA GLN A 231 21.78 -7.19 0.35
C GLN A 231 21.04 -7.63 1.62
N LYS A 232 21.34 -8.81 2.13
CA LYS A 232 20.73 -9.33 3.36
C LYS A 232 20.97 -8.43 4.56
N ALA A 233 22.12 -7.76 4.62
CA ALA A 233 22.44 -6.81 5.69
C ALA A 233 21.59 -5.52 5.62
N LEU A 234 21.05 -5.20 4.44
CA LEU A 234 20.17 -4.04 4.18
C LEU A 234 18.68 -4.44 4.13
N THR A 235 18.35 -5.71 4.37
CA THR A 235 16.98 -6.21 4.28
C THR A 235 16.32 -6.23 5.66
N THR A 236 15.29 -5.44 5.85
CA THR A 236 14.39 -5.53 7.00
C THR A 236 13.34 -6.59 6.74
N THR A 237 13.35 -7.66 7.55
CA THR A 237 12.36 -8.74 7.44
C THR A 237 11.24 -8.54 8.44
N LEU A 238 10.02 -8.41 7.94
CA LEU A 238 8.80 -8.15 8.66
C LEU A 238 7.86 -9.37 8.61
N LYS A 239 6.88 -9.39 9.48
CA LYS A 239 5.74 -10.30 9.37
C LYS A 239 4.48 -9.47 9.05
N PRO A 240 3.63 -9.93 8.12
CA PRO A 240 2.40 -9.23 7.85
C PRO A 240 1.47 -9.28 9.07
N GLU A 241 0.79 -8.18 9.34
CA GLU A 241 -0.33 -8.15 10.26
C GLU A 241 -1.63 -8.37 9.48
N TYR A 242 -2.61 -9.04 10.12
CA TYR A 242 -3.87 -9.37 9.46
C TYR A 242 -5.03 -8.65 10.11
N SER A 243 -5.94 -8.13 9.30
CA SER A 243 -7.15 -7.44 9.76
C SER A 243 -8.30 -8.39 10.15
N ASN A 244 -8.06 -9.72 10.13
CA ASN A 244 -9.04 -10.74 10.53
C ASN A 244 -8.34 -11.91 11.23
N GLU A 245 -9.14 -12.77 11.93
CA GLU A 245 -8.65 -13.93 12.67
C GLU A 245 -9.05 -15.26 12.03
N GLY A 246 -9.86 -15.23 10.99
CA GLY A 246 -10.40 -16.40 10.29
C GLY A 246 -9.49 -16.91 9.20
N TYR A 247 -8.37 -17.51 9.54
CA TYR A 247 -7.45 -18.14 8.59
C TYR A 247 -6.56 -19.17 9.29
N LYS A 248 -6.01 -20.11 8.51
CA LYS A 248 -4.99 -21.02 9.00
C LYS A 248 -3.65 -20.30 9.13
N LYS A 249 -3.08 -20.28 10.34
CA LYS A 249 -1.86 -19.53 10.65
C LYS A 249 -0.56 -20.18 10.12
N ASP A 250 -0.59 -21.51 9.94
CA ASP A 250 0.58 -22.30 9.57
C ASP A 250 0.32 -23.05 8.25
N TYR A 251 -0.03 -22.36 7.19
CA TYR A 251 -0.21 -23.01 5.92
C TYR A 251 1.00 -22.81 4.97
N LYS A 252 1.18 -23.79 4.08
CA LYS A 252 2.39 -23.91 3.23
C LYS A 252 2.28 -23.20 1.90
N ASN A 253 1.06 -22.94 1.45
CA ASN A 253 0.79 -22.22 0.21
C ASN A 253 -0.59 -21.59 0.22
N PHE A 254 -0.80 -20.60 -0.64
CA PHE A 254 -2.06 -19.84 -0.74
C PHE A 254 -3.22 -20.63 -1.34
N GLU A 255 -3.00 -21.85 -1.85
CA GLU A 255 -4.06 -22.71 -2.37
C GLU A 255 -4.80 -23.44 -1.25
N ASN A 256 -4.12 -23.67 -0.10
CA ASN A 256 -4.64 -24.39 1.06
C ASN A 256 -4.64 -23.50 2.31
N ASP A 257 -5.37 -22.40 2.26
CA ASP A 257 -5.42 -21.39 3.32
C ASP A 257 -6.35 -21.75 4.50
N TRP A 258 -6.82 -22.98 4.59
CA TRP A 258 -7.73 -23.41 5.64
C TRP A 258 -7.33 -24.75 6.28
N ASP A 259 -7.81 -25.00 7.51
CA ASP A 259 -7.55 -26.24 8.23
C ASP A 259 -8.42 -27.39 7.71
N THR A 260 -7.82 -28.28 6.92
CA THR A 260 -8.49 -29.46 6.37
C THR A 260 -8.74 -30.57 7.40
N GLN A 261 -8.20 -30.42 8.62
CA GLN A 261 -8.32 -31.41 9.68
C GLN A 261 -9.46 -31.07 10.67
N ASN A 262 -9.71 -29.77 10.88
CA ASN A 262 -10.68 -29.32 11.86
C ASN A 262 -11.61 -28.28 11.25
N TYR A 263 -12.79 -28.68 10.85
CA TYR A 263 -13.79 -27.80 10.23
C TYR A 263 -15.19 -28.31 10.42
N SER A 264 -16.17 -27.50 10.05
CA SER A 264 -17.56 -27.93 9.92
C SER A 264 -18.11 -27.64 8.54
N GLU A 265 -18.93 -28.56 8.06
CA GLU A 265 -19.71 -28.45 6.82
C GLU A 265 -21.19 -28.34 7.15
N ILE A 266 -21.90 -27.46 6.47
CA ILE A 266 -23.34 -27.30 6.58
C ILE A 266 -23.93 -27.50 5.18
N ASP A 267 -24.58 -28.64 4.98
CA ASP A 267 -25.38 -28.92 3.79
C ASP A 267 -26.81 -28.40 4.03
N LEU A 268 -27.14 -27.30 3.34
CA LEU A 268 -28.48 -26.70 3.44
C LEU A 268 -29.54 -27.46 2.67
N THR A 269 -29.16 -28.31 1.71
CA THR A 269 -30.07 -29.18 1.00
C THR A 269 -30.53 -30.34 1.91
N GLU A 270 -29.57 -30.97 2.59
CA GLU A 270 -29.84 -32.05 3.54
C GLU A 270 -30.28 -31.55 4.91
N GLN A 271 -30.10 -30.23 5.18
CA GLN A 271 -30.31 -29.62 6.50
C GLN A 271 -29.49 -30.35 7.59
N ARG A 272 -28.18 -30.45 7.30
CA ARG A 272 -27.29 -31.25 8.11
C ARG A 272 -25.97 -30.56 8.37
N VAL A 273 -25.46 -30.77 9.59
CA VAL A 273 -24.13 -30.33 10.01
C VAL A 273 -23.23 -31.55 10.12
N TYR A 274 -22.02 -31.44 9.58
CA TYR A 274 -20.94 -32.42 9.72
C TYR A 274 -19.75 -31.72 10.37
N VAL A 275 -19.18 -32.32 11.42
CA VAL A 275 -18.02 -31.78 12.15
C VAL A 275 -16.85 -32.73 11.98
N TYR A 276 -15.77 -32.24 11.46
CA TYR A 276 -14.51 -32.98 11.28
C TYR A 276 -13.48 -32.57 12.32
N LYS A 277 -12.80 -33.54 12.91
CA LYS A 277 -11.68 -33.38 13.82
C LYS A 277 -10.56 -34.36 13.45
N ASN A 278 -9.34 -33.88 13.37
CA ASN A 278 -8.16 -34.64 12.94
C ASN A 278 -8.38 -35.38 11.61
N GLY A 279 -9.13 -34.77 10.69
CA GLY A 279 -9.41 -35.29 9.35
C GLY A 279 -10.53 -36.35 9.32
N GLU A 280 -11.12 -36.71 10.45
CA GLU A 280 -12.20 -37.70 10.55
C GLU A 280 -13.53 -37.06 10.93
N LEU A 281 -14.64 -37.65 10.44
CA LEU A 281 -15.99 -37.24 10.85
C LEU A 281 -16.21 -37.58 12.34
N ALA A 282 -16.19 -36.53 13.16
CA ALA A 282 -16.38 -36.67 14.61
C ALA A 282 -17.85 -36.66 15.02
N TYR A 283 -18.70 -35.90 14.30
CA TYR A 283 -20.13 -35.79 14.61
C TYR A 283 -20.94 -35.34 13.41
N SER A 284 -22.22 -35.75 13.36
CA SER A 284 -23.17 -35.13 12.43
C SER A 284 -24.57 -35.08 13.05
N CYS A 285 -25.33 -34.03 12.72
CA CYS A 285 -26.69 -33.85 13.23
C CYS A 285 -27.57 -33.10 12.23
N ILE A 286 -28.89 -33.18 12.43
CA ILE A 286 -29.86 -32.39 11.68
C ILE A 286 -29.83 -30.95 12.21
N CYS A 287 -29.93 -29.97 11.32
CA CYS A 287 -30.20 -28.57 11.67
C CYS A 287 -31.49 -28.08 11.01
N VAL A 288 -31.96 -26.92 11.46
CA VAL A 288 -33.01 -26.15 10.76
C VAL A 288 -32.45 -24.74 10.50
N SER A 289 -32.17 -24.47 9.24
CA SER A 289 -31.56 -23.22 8.78
C SER A 289 -32.55 -22.06 8.69
N GLY A 290 -32.14 -20.96 8.08
CA GLY A 290 -32.96 -19.78 7.85
C GLY A 290 -34.17 -20.04 6.95
N LEU A 291 -35.27 -19.33 7.23
CA LEU A 291 -36.49 -19.40 6.42
C LEU A 291 -36.26 -18.78 5.05
N PRO A 292 -36.58 -19.47 3.94
CA PRO A 292 -36.53 -18.86 2.62
C PRO A 292 -37.65 -17.81 2.48
N THR A 293 -37.25 -16.53 2.49
CA THR A 293 -38.14 -15.39 2.27
C THR A 293 -37.94 -14.86 0.84
N ALA A 294 -38.94 -14.17 0.31
CA ALA A 294 -38.88 -13.64 -1.06
C ALA A 294 -37.74 -12.60 -1.27
N ASP A 295 -37.35 -11.92 -0.21
CA ASP A 295 -36.28 -10.94 -0.17
C ASP A 295 -34.93 -11.51 0.30
N ASN A 296 -34.86 -12.82 0.55
CA ASN A 296 -33.70 -13.53 1.10
C ASN A 296 -33.17 -12.98 2.45
N SER A 297 -33.96 -12.16 3.17
CA SER A 297 -33.51 -11.52 4.42
C SER A 297 -33.22 -12.51 5.55
N ARG A 298 -33.84 -13.67 5.51
CA ARG A 298 -33.78 -14.71 6.58
C ARG A 298 -33.05 -15.98 6.19
N ILE A 299 -32.48 -16.08 4.99
CA ILE A 299 -31.73 -17.27 4.59
C ILE A 299 -30.41 -17.40 5.35
N THR A 300 -29.93 -18.61 5.53
CA THR A 300 -28.56 -18.87 5.94
C THR A 300 -27.66 -18.67 4.71
N ARG A 301 -26.70 -17.75 4.83
CA ARG A 301 -25.81 -17.39 3.71
C ARG A 301 -24.77 -18.46 3.48
N THR A 302 -24.59 -18.85 2.22
CA THR A 302 -23.52 -19.75 1.78
C THR A 302 -22.15 -19.05 1.82
N GLY A 303 -21.06 -19.83 1.74
CA GLY A 303 -19.69 -19.33 1.73
C GLY A 303 -18.80 -20.04 2.73
N VAL A 304 -17.56 -19.57 2.84
CA VAL A 304 -16.58 -20.07 3.81
C VAL A 304 -16.42 -19.04 4.93
N TRP A 305 -16.78 -19.45 6.12
CA TRP A 305 -16.82 -18.63 7.32
C TRP A 305 -15.88 -19.22 8.39
N TYR A 306 -15.77 -18.58 9.55
CA TYR A 306 -15.07 -19.14 10.71
C TYR A 306 -15.86 -18.92 11.99
N ILE A 307 -15.56 -19.73 13.01
CA ILE A 307 -16.17 -19.59 14.32
C ILE A 307 -15.59 -18.41 15.08
N LYS A 308 -16.43 -17.46 15.47
CA LYS A 308 -16.04 -16.16 16.05
C LYS A 308 -16.14 -16.09 17.57
N GLU A 309 -17.16 -16.71 18.15
CA GLU A 309 -17.34 -16.76 19.60
C GLU A 309 -18.11 -18.00 20.01
N LYS A 310 -17.95 -18.39 21.25
CA LYS A 310 -18.73 -19.47 21.90
C LYS A 310 -19.21 -19.00 23.27
N LYS A 311 -20.50 -19.17 23.54
CA LYS A 311 -21.11 -18.87 24.85
C LYS A 311 -22.08 -20.01 25.25
N PRO A 312 -22.02 -20.52 26.49
CA PRO A 312 -22.93 -21.59 26.90
C PRO A 312 -24.39 -21.12 26.86
N GLU A 313 -24.62 -19.84 27.16
CA GLU A 313 -25.92 -19.21 27.11
C GLU A 313 -25.79 -17.80 26.50
N LYS A 314 -26.79 -17.37 25.73
CA LYS A 314 -26.89 -16.04 25.14
C LYS A 314 -28.35 -15.67 24.93
N VAL A 315 -28.63 -14.36 25.02
CA VAL A 315 -29.89 -13.81 24.52
C VAL A 315 -29.63 -13.27 23.12
N LEU A 316 -30.34 -13.78 22.12
CA LEU A 316 -30.36 -13.26 20.76
C LEU A 316 -31.41 -12.16 20.68
N VAL A 317 -30.97 -10.95 20.29
CA VAL A 317 -31.82 -9.77 20.17
C VAL A 317 -31.94 -9.41 18.69
N GLY A 318 -33.14 -9.34 18.18
CA GLY A 318 -33.50 -8.80 16.87
C GLY A 318 -34.40 -7.59 17.00
N GLU A 319 -34.88 -7.08 15.87
CA GLU A 319 -35.75 -5.90 15.86
C GLU A 319 -37.06 -6.11 16.63
N ASP A 320 -37.58 -7.33 16.58
CA ASP A 320 -38.89 -7.72 17.12
C ASP A 320 -38.86 -8.93 18.08
N TYR A 321 -37.66 -9.39 18.51
CA TYR A 321 -37.52 -10.50 19.42
C TYR A 321 -36.34 -10.41 20.38
N GLU A 322 -36.52 -10.99 21.53
CA GLU A 322 -35.50 -11.35 22.51
C GLU A 322 -35.63 -12.85 22.81
N THR A 323 -34.62 -13.65 22.47
CA THR A 323 -34.71 -15.12 22.57
C THR A 323 -33.49 -15.66 23.29
N PRO A 324 -33.64 -16.22 24.52
CA PRO A 324 -32.56 -16.92 25.19
C PRO A 324 -32.26 -18.25 24.48
N VAL A 325 -30.99 -18.50 24.23
CA VAL A 325 -30.48 -19.70 23.55
C VAL A 325 -29.36 -20.34 24.36
N LYS A 326 -29.18 -21.64 24.19
CA LYS A 326 -28.08 -22.41 24.79
C LYS A 326 -27.06 -22.78 23.72
N TYR A 327 -25.82 -22.98 24.16
CA TYR A 327 -24.70 -23.44 23.32
C TYR A 327 -24.51 -22.60 22.06
N TRP A 328 -24.49 -21.28 22.25
CA TRP A 328 -24.27 -20.34 21.15
C TRP A 328 -22.85 -20.47 20.57
N ILE A 329 -22.77 -20.70 19.26
CA ILE A 329 -21.53 -20.75 18.49
C ILE A 329 -21.70 -19.80 17.30
N ARG A 330 -21.06 -18.62 17.33
CA ARG A 330 -21.22 -17.59 16.31
C ARG A 330 -20.40 -17.91 15.06
N ILE A 331 -21.05 -17.85 13.89
CA ILE A 331 -20.43 -18.00 12.55
C ILE A 331 -20.23 -16.62 11.89
N MET A 332 -21.22 -15.75 11.94
CA MET A 332 -21.20 -14.45 11.28
C MET A 332 -21.41 -13.32 12.28
N TRP A 333 -20.68 -12.22 12.12
CA TRP A 333 -20.85 -11.04 12.98
C TRP A 333 -22.26 -10.44 12.88
N THR A 334 -22.96 -10.63 11.76
CA THR A 334 -24.36 -10.23 11.56
C THR A 334 -25.38 -10.98 12.41
N GLY A 335 -24.93 -11.97 13.21
CA GLY A 335 -25.79 -12.66 14.17
C GLY A 335 -26.16 -14.10 13.82
N THR A 336 -25.58 -14.68 12.76
CA THR A 336 -25.79 -16.10 12.41
C THR A 336 -24.86 -17.00 13.22
N GLY A 337 -25.38 -18.12 13.72
CA GLY A 337 -24.63 -19.15 14.46
C GLY A 337 -25.43 -20.39 14.72
N TYR A 338 -24.78 -21.40 15.31
CA TYR A 338 -25.44 -22.57 15.85
C TYR A 338 -25.97 -22.27 17.26
N HIS A 339 -27.12 -22.81 17.59
CA HIS A 339 -27.67 -22.77 18.95
C HIS A 339 -28.76 -23.78 19.17
N ALA A 340 -29.01 -24.07 20.43
CA ALA A 340 -30.21 -24.78 20.85
C ALA A 340 -31.26 -23.81 21.37
N LEU A 341 -32.50 -24.13 21.10
CA LEU A 341 -33.68 -23.49 21.65
C LEU A 341 -34.75 -24.58 21.85
N ASP A 342 -35.58 -24.45 22.88
CA ASP A 342 -36.70 -25.38 23.06
C ASP A 342 -37.64 -25.31 21.84
N ARG A 343 -37.73 -26.43 21.15
CA ARG A 343 -38.54 -26.66 19.95
C ARG A 343 -39.33 -27.95 20.08
N SER A 344 -39.73 -28.29 21.27
CA SER A 344 -40.54 -29.50 21.58
C SER A 344 -41.84 -29.55 20.77
N ASP A 345 -42.37 -28.40 20.38
CA ASP A 345 -43.56 -28.21 19.53
C ASP A 345 -43.35 -28.53 18.05
N TRP A 346 -42.09 -28.69 17.58
CA TRP A 346 -41.78 -28.91 16.16
C TRP A 346 -41.99 -30.36 15.70
N GLY A 347 -42.17 -31.29 16.65
CA GLY A 347 -42.30 -32.71 16.32
C GLY A 347 -41.01 -33.30 15.70
N ARG A 348 -41.15 -34.11 14.67
CA ARG A 348 -39.99 -34.72 14.01
C ARG A 348 -39.29 -33.71 13.10
N TRP A 349 -38.00 -33.55 13.27
CA TRP A 349 -37.18 -32.72 12.42
C TRP A 349 -36.90 -33.41 11.07
N THR A 350 -37.22 -32.74 9.98
CA THR A 350 -37.02 -33.20 8.60
C THR A 350 -36.28 -32.14 7.79
N PRO A 351 -35.66 -32.52 6.67
CA PRO A 351 -34.97 -31.55 5.81
C PRO A 351 -35.85 -30.42 5.28
N ASP A 352 -37.17 -30.58 5.24
CA ASP A 352 -38.11 -29.56 4.75
C ASP A 352 -38.59 -28.58 5.81
N LEU A 353 -38.28 -28.84 7.10
CA LEU A 353 -38.83 -28.10 8.23
C LEU A 353 -38.46 -26.60 8.19
N TYR A 354 -37.27 -26.25 7.64
CA TYR A 354 -36.82 -24.85 7.51
C TYR A 354 -37.75 -24.01 6.60
N LYS A 355 -38.48 -24.64 5.68
CA LYS A 355 -39.39 -23.94 4.76
C LYS A 355 -40.60 -23.34 5.49
N THR A 356 -40.93 -23.80 6.69
CA THR A 356 -42.07 -23.33 7.49
C THR A 356 -41.68 -22.87 8.89
N ARG A 357 -40.57 -23.37 9.45
CA ARG A 357 -40.09 -23.12 10.82
C ARG A 357 -38.67 -22.57 10.85
N GLY A 358 -38.17 -22.13 9.69
CA GLY A 358 -36.80 -21.58 9.59
C GLY A 358 -36.58 -20.35 10.46
N SER A 359 -35.33 -20.13 10.79
CA SER A 359 -34.85 -19.03 11.62
C SER A 359 -34.70 -17.71 10.82
N HIS A 360 -34.06 -16.70 11.39
CA HIS A 360 -33.58 -15.50 10.74
C HIS A 360 -32.14 -15.66 10.19
N GLY A 361 -31.74 -16.90 9.86
CA GLY A 361 -30.41 -17.23 9.32
C GLY A 361 -29.57 -18.13 10.21
N CYS A 362 -29.91 -18.28 11.49
CA CYS A 362 -29.25 -19.20 12.41
C CYS A 362 -29.55 -20.68 12.10
N LEU A 363 -28.72 -21.55 12.64
CA LEU A 363 -28.86 -23.00 12.57
C LEU A 363 -29.39 -23.52 13.90
N ASN A 364 -30.70 -23.76 13.94
CA ASN A 364 -31.32 -24.37 15.12
C ASN A 364 -30.90 -25.83 15.23
N LEU A 365 -30.51 -26.25 16.41
CA LEU A 365 -30.11 -27.62 16.75
C LEU A 365 -30.95 -28.14 17.92
N GLN A 366 -31.08 -29.47 18.03
CA GLN A 366 -31.55 -30.09 19.27
C GLN A 366 -30.52 -29.82 20.37
N GLU A 367 -30.97 -29.76 21.63
CA GLU A 367 -30.10 -29.36 22.73
C GLU A 367 -28.90 -30.30 22.90
N SER A 368 -29.13 -31.63 22.75
CA SER A 368 -28.06 -32.63 22.80
C SER A 368 -27.01 -32.41 21.69
N ASP A 369 -27.48 -32.10 20.48
CA ASP A 369 -26.61 -31.90 19.31
C ASP A 369 -25.79 -30.60 19.45
N ALA A 370 -26.43 -29.52 19.90
CA ALA A 370 -25.77 -28.26 20.18
C ALA A 370 -24.69 -28.40 21.28
N ALA A 371 -24.96 -29.18 22.31
CA ALA A 371 -24.00 -29.48 23.37
C ALA A 371 -22.77 -30.24 22.83
N GLN A 372 -22.96 -31.19 21.91
CA GLN A 372 -21.85 -31.89 21.25
C GLN A 372 -21.03 -30.97 20.35
N LEU A 373 -21.70 -30.19 19.49
CA LEU A 373 -21.01 -29.21 18.64
C LEU A 373 -20.21 -28.20 19.48
N TYR A 374 -20.80 -27.75 20.60
CA TYR A 374 -20.13 -26.80 21.49
C TYR A 374 -18.83 -27.37 22.11
N GLN A 375 -18.71 -28.67 22.28
CA GLN A 375 -17.49 -29.31 22.76
C GLN A 375 -16.45 -29.50 21.63
N LEU A 376 -16.92 -29.86 20.43
CA LEU A 376 -16.05 -30.23 19.30
C LEU A 376 -15.49 -29.04 18.55
N ILE A 377 -16.29 -28.00 18.34
CA ILE A 377 -15.91 -26.84 17.51
C ILE A 377 -15.09 -25.84 18.32
N SER A 378 -14.03 -25.29 17.73
CA SER A 378 -13.16 -24.29 18.33
C SER A 378 -13.33 -22.93 17.64
N ILE A 379 -13.01 -21.84 18.36
CA ILE A 379 -12.92 -20.49 17.75
C ILE A 379 -11.81 -20.52 16.69
N GLY A 380 -12.10 -19.97 15.51
CA GLY A 380 -11.21 -19.98 14.35
C GLY A 380 -11.43 -21.17 13.40
N ASP A 381 -12.13 -22.24 13.81
CA ASP A 381 -12.42 -23.36 12.91
C ASP A 381 -13.21 -22.87 11.68
N PRO A 382 -12.84 -23.30 10.44
CA PRO A 382 -13.58 -22.95 9.23
C PRO A 382 -14.95 -23.62 9.17
N VAL A 383 -15.89 -22.92 8.54
CA VAL A 383 -17.28 -23.37 8.36
C VAL A 383 -17.65 -23.22 6.89
N PHE A 384 -17.88 -24.33 6.21
CA PHE A 384 -18.34 -24.39 4.82
C PHE A 384 -19.86 -24.51 4.80
N ILE A 385 -20.54 -23.55 4.16
CA ILE A 385 -22.01 -23.52 4.06
C ILE A 385 -22.38 -23.55 2.58
N HIS A 386 -23.09 -24.57 2.16
CA HIS A 386 -23.49 -24.79 0.75
C HIS A 386 -24.88 -25.42 0.64
N TYR A 387 -25.38 -25.55 -0.61
CA TYR A 387 -26.55 -26.32 -0.97
C TYR A 387 -26.19 -27.64 -1.62
#